data_495b79cb83901f7099f793c3ed65c91f
#
_entry.id   495b79cb83901f7099f793c3ed65c91f
#
_cell.length_a   1.000
_cell.length_b   1.000
_cell.length_c   1.000
_cell.angle_alpha   90.00
_cell.angle_beta   90.00
_cell.angle_gamma   90.00
#
_symmetry.space_group_name_H-M   'P 1'
#
loop_
_entity.id
_entity.type
_entity.pdbx_description
1 polymer ?
#
loop_
_entity_poly.entity_id
_entity_poly.type
_entity_poly.pdbx_seq_one_letter_code
_entity_poly.pdbx_strand_id
1 'polypeptide(L)'
;MKKLTAIFMSAVMCFLFAGCSNETAQSSDGQASTDSVSSAEVEIPKPDGFKVDGTKLIDGYGEEFVMRGVNHAYTWFKSDTDTALEGIEYIGSNTVRLVLSDGDQWDKVSRAELKSLIRKCKKKNLIAVLEIHDGAGKDEVSYLEHAVDYWIEMKDLLGENKAYTIVNIANEWYGTYNDLETWRDAYINAVKKLRDAGIENTLIVDSAGWGSVQTAFSNTETKY
;
A
#
# COMPACT_ATOMS: atom_id res chain seq x y z
N MET A 1 33.30 -1.76 37.98
CA MET A 1 33.67 -3.11 38.40
C MET A 1 32.44 -3.85 38.83
N LYS A 2 32.32 -5.08 38.45
CA LYS A 2 31.31 -6.15 38.63
C LYS A 2 30.42 -6.36 37.38
N LYS A 3 30.85 -7.35 36.59
CA LYS A 3 30.13 -8.00 35.51
C LYS A 3 29.03 -8.90 36.13
N LEU A 4 27.80 -8.81 35.67
CA LEU A 4 26.79 -9.78 35.98
C LEU A 4 26.47 -10.56 34.68
N THR A 5 26.89 -11.84 34.71
CA THR A 5 26.63 -12.79 33.62
C THR A 5 25.31 -13.51 33.97
N ALA A 6 24.29 -13.33 33.16
CA ALA A 6 23.04 -14.09 33.26
C ALA A 6 23.09 -15.25 32.27
N ILE A 7 23.07 -16.48 32.77
CA ILE A 7 22.98 -17.73 32.02
C ILE A 7 21.50 -18.04 31.87
N PHE A 8 20.98 -18.09 30.64
CA PHE A 8 19.66 -18.66 30.36
C PHE A 8 19.82 -20.13 29.95
N MET A 9 19.32 -21.01 30.80
CA MET A 9 19.17 -22.44 30.52
C MET A 9 17.94 -22.67 29.62
N SER A 10 18.17 -23.19 28.42
CA SER A 10 17.13 -23.67 27.52
C SER A 10 16.78 -25.11 27.90
N ALA A 11 15.55 -25.35 28.32
CA ALA A 11 15.02 -26.70 28.54
C ALA A 11 14.41 -27.24 27.26
N VAL A 12 15.07 -28.21 26.65
CA VAL A 12 14.55 -29.00 25.53
C VAL A 12 13.71 -30.13 26.08
N MET A 13 12.42 -30.15 25.79
CA MET A 13 11.48 -31.20 26.20
C MET A 13 11.27 -32.14 25.00
N CYS A 14 11.96 -33.32 25.06
CA CYS A 14 11.78 -34.43 24.14
C CYS A 14 10.57 -35.26 24.56
N PHE A 15 9.56 -35.37 23.70
CA PHE A 15 8.51 -36.39 23.84
C PHE A 15 8.91 -37.64 23.05
N LEU A 16 9.15 -38.72 23.78
CA LEU A 16 9.32 -40.07 23.22
C LEU A 16 7.93 -40.73 23.15
N PHE A 17 7.50 -41.09 21.95
CA PHE A 17 6.40 -42.04 21.77
C PHE A 17 6.98 -43.45 21.68
N ALA A 18 6.64 -44.27 22.64
CA ALA A 18 6.91 -45.72 22.64
C ALA A 18 5.80 -46.41 21.85
N GLY A 19 6.20 -47.23 20.89
CA GLY A 19 5.31 -48.14 20.18
C GLY A 19 5.00 -49.38 20.97
N CYS A 20 3.82 -49.96 20.78
CA CYS A 20 3.52 -51.33 21.11
C CYS A 20 2.82 -52.03 19.97
N SER A 21 3.29 -53.25 19.77
CA SER A 21 3.08 -54.19 18.67
C SER A 21 1.76 -54.96 18.74
N ASN A 22 1.31 -55.33 17.54
CA ASN A 22 0.61 -56.56 17.09
C ASN A 22 -0.35 -57.32 18.01
N GLU A 23 -1.58 -57.46 17.53
CA GLU A 23 -2.23 -58.77 17.48
C GLU A 23 -3.20 -58.86 16.27
N THR A 24 -3.13 -60.02 15.58
CA THR A 24 -3.91 -60.43 14.42
C THR A 24 -5.25 -61.02 14.84
N ALA A 25 -6.34 -60.63 14.16
CA ALA A 25 -7.53 -61.49 14.01
C ALA A 25 -8.40 -61.06 12.80
N GLN A 26 -8.50 -61.93 11.85
CA GLN A 26 -9.56 -62.38 10.95
C GLN A 26 -10.76 -61.47 10.57
N SER A 27 -10.80 -61.29 9.25
CA SER A 27 -11.91 -61.14 8.28
C SER A 27 -13.37 -61.11 8.77
N SER A 28 -14.07 -60.03 8.33
CA SER A 28 -15.43 -60.11 7.81
C SER A 28 -15.65 -58.97 6.80
N ASP A 29 -16.15 -59.35 5.61
CA ASP A 29 -16.53 -58.47 4.52
C ASP A 29 -17.55 -57.40 5.01
N GLY A 30 -17.17 -56.13 4.83
CA GLY A 30 -18.06 -55.01 5.00
C GLY A 30 -17.67 -53.94 3.97
N GLN A 31 -18.50 -53.83 2.95
CA GLN A 31 -18.38 -52.86 1.86
C GLN A 31 -18.49 -51.44 2.44
N ALA A 32 -17.37 -50.79 2.68
CA ALA A 32 -17.32 -49.40 3.10
C ALA A 32 -17.39 -48.52 1.86
N SER A 33 -18.52 -47.85 1.69
CA SER A 33 -18.64 -46.72 0.75
C SER A 33 -17.64 -45.64 1.17
N THR A 34 -16.65 -45.41 0.34
CA THR A 34 -15.77 -44.25 0.45
C THR A 34 -16.54 -43.00 0.01
N ASP A 35 -17.21 -42.37 0.96
CA ASP A 35 -17.61 -40.99 0.80
C ASP A 35 -16.31 -40.15 0.73
N SER A 36 -15.94 -39.79 -0.52
CA SER A 36 -14.92 -38.77 -0.75
C SER A 36 -15.43 -37.44 -0.21
N VAL A 37 -15.04 -37.09 0.99
CA VAL A 37 -15.19 -35.74 1.51
C VAL A 37 -14.33 -34.85 0.64
N SER A 38 -14.94 -34.22 -0.36
CA SER A 38 -14.34 -33.11 -1.11
C SER A 38 -14.02 -32.02 -0.09
N SER A 39 -12.75 -31.86 0.22
CA SER A 39 -12.28 -30.67 0.92
C SER A 39 -12.50 -29.50 -0.01
N ALA A 40 -13.64 -28.83 0.10
CA ALA A 40 -13.82 -27.54 -0.53
C ALA A 40 -12.70 -26.63 0.00
N GLU A 41 -11.78 -26.30 -0.88
CA GLU A 41 -10.75 -25.30 -0.62
C GLU A 41 -11.48 -24.00 -0.31
N VAL A 42 -11.41 -23.54 0.93
CA VAL A 42 -12.02 -22.27 1.33
C VAL A 42 -11.22 -21.18 0.62
N GLU A 43 -11.74 -20.68 -0.49
CA GLU A 43 -11.17 -19.51 -1.15
C GLU A 43 -11.20 -18.34 -0.15
N ILE A 44 -10.03 -17.96 0.34
CA ILE A 44 -9.87 -16.73 1.12
C ILE A 44 -10.14 -15.57 0.16
N PRO A 45 -11.18 -14.74 0.39
CA PRO A 45 -11.50 -13.65 -0.51
C PRO A 45 -10.28 -12.74 -0.67
N LYS A 46 -9.92 -12.45 -1.92
CA LYS A 46 -8.87 -11.48 -2.20
C LYS A 46 -9.33 -10.11 -1.66
N PRO A 47 -8.52 -9.42 -0.82
CA PRO A 47 -8.94 -8.14 -0.28
C PRO A 47 -9.17 -7.12 -1.40
N ASP A 48 -10.21 -6.33 -1.27
CA ASP A 48 -10.53 -5.22 -2.18
C ASP A 48 -9.55 -4.04 -1.98
N GLY A 49 -9.73 -2.93 -2.69
CA GLY A 49 -8.98 -1.71 -2.49
C GLY A 49 -9.43 -0.95 -1.24
N PHE A 50 -8.59 -0.01 -0.81
CA PHE A 50 -8.97 0.95 0.23
C PHE A 50 -10.19 1.77 -0.21
N LYS A 51 -11.04 2.15 0.76
CA LYS A 51 -12.23 2.99 0.55
C LYS A 51 -12.28 4.09 1.62
N VAL A 52 -12.89 5.21 1.26
CA VAL A 52 -13.20 6.29 2.21
C VAL A 52 -14.66 6.18 2.59
N ASP A 53 -14.96 6.11 3.89
CA ASP A 53 -16.30 6.15 4.46
C ASP A 53 -16.39 7.32 5.45
N GLY A 54 -16.98 8.42 5.03
CA GLY A 54 -16.99 9.67 5.77
C GLY A 54 -15.58 10.18 6.02
N THR A 55 -15.14 10.16 7.28
CA THR A 55 -13.78 10.58 7.68
C THR A 55 -12.84 9.39 7.92
N LYS A 56 -13.27 8.18 7.63
CA LYS A 56 -12.51 6.96 7.87
C LYS A 56 -11.93 6.41 6.59
N LEU A 57 -10.73 5.86 6.70
CA LEU A 57 -10.14 5.01 5.69
C LEU A 57 -10.44 3.55 6.05
N ILE A 58 -11.05 2.83 5.12
CA ILE A 58 -11.40 1.41 5.29
C ILE A 58 -10.49 0.58 4.40
N ASP A 59 -9.90 -0.46 4.95
CA ASP A 59 -9.01 -1.36 4.21
C ASP A 59 -9.78 -2.37 3.34
N GLY A 60 -9.04 -3.19 2.61
CA GLY A 60 -9.61 -4.18 1.71
C GLY A 60 -10.36 -5.33 2.40
N TYR A 61 -10.30 -5.42 3.72
CA TYR A 61 -11.05 -6.38 4.54
C TYR A 61 -12.30 -5.77 5.18
N GLY A 62 -12.53 -4.46 5.01
CA GLY A 62 -13.66 -3.75 5.58
C GLY A 62 -13.42 -3.16 6.97
N GLU A 63 -12.17 -3.16 7.44
CA GLU A 63 -11.79 -2.65 8.74
C GLU A 63 -11.26 -1.20 8.67
N GLU A 64 -11.46 -0.43 9.73
CA GLU A 64 -10.93 0.92 9.82
C GLU A 64 -9.39 0.89 9.89
N PHE A 65 -8.74 1.56 8.95
CA PHE A 65 -7.30 1.63 8.83
C PHE A 65 -6.77 3.01 9.23
N VAL A 66 -5.95 3.06 10.27
CA VAL A 66 -5.24 4.28 10.69
C VAL A 66 -3.80 4.19 10.21
N MET A 67 -3.43 5.05 9.25
CA MET A 67 -2.06 5.14 8.73
C MET A 67 -1.09 5.59 9.83
N ARG A 68 -0.03 4.81 10.06
CA ARG A 68 1.11 5.15 10.91
C ARG A 68 2.37 4.85 10.15
N GLY A 69 3.06 5.89 9.71
CA GLY A 69 4.21 5.71 8.84
C GLY A 69 5.03 6.97 8.64
N VAL A 70 6.04 6.84 7.81
CA VAL A 70 6.95 7.92 7.44
C VAL A 70 7.22 7.89 5.93
N ASN A 71 7.81 8.97 5.42
CA ASN A 71 8.24 9.05 4.02
C ASN A 71 9.57 8.32 3.82
N HIS A 72 9.70 7.66 2.67
CA HIS A 72 10.99 7.28 2.09
C HIS A 72 11.17 8.02 0.78
N ALA A 73 12.19 8.86 0.73
CA ALA A 73 12.52 9.71 -0.42
C ALA A 73 13.21 8.91 -1.53
N TYR A 74 12.47 7.94 -2.12
CA TYR A 74 13.00 6.94 -3.05
C TYR A 74 13.73 7.56 -4.23
N THR A 75 13.19 8.62 -4.83
CA THR A 75 13.78 9.27 -6.02
C THR A 75 15.25 9.63 -5.81
N TRP A 76 15.64 10.04 -4.61
CA TRP A 76 17.02 10.45 -4.31
C TRP A 76 17.84 9.40 -3.56
N PHE A 77 17.19 8.42 -2.91
CA PHE A 77 17.84 7.43 -2.05
C PHE A 77 17.47 6.00 -2.43
N LYS A 78 17.51 5.70 -3.74
CA LYS A 78 17.14 4.37 -4.29
C LYS A 78 17.95 3.23 -3.66
N SER A 79 19.27 3.44 -3.44
CA SER A 79 20.19 2.47 -2.85
C SER A 79 19.83 2.11 -1.40
N ASP A 80 19.23 3.02 -0.66
CA ASP A 80 18.97 2.88 0.77
C ASP A 80 17.60 2.27 1.07
N THR A 81 16.81 1.94 0.01
CA THR A 81 15.43 1.50 0.13
C THR A 81 15.24 0.30 1.05
N ASP A 82 16.08 -0.72 0.94
CA ASP A 82 15.93 -1.92 1.77
C ASP A 82 16.16 -1.60 3.25
N THR A 83 17.22 -0.85 3.56
CA THR A 83 17.52 -0.38 4.92
C THR A 83 16.41 0.53 5.47
N ALA A 84 15.92 1.46 4.63
CA ALA A 84 14.83 2.35 5.02
C ALA A 84 13.55 1.57 5.37
N LEU A 85 13.13 0.63 4.52
CA LEU A 85 11.95 -0.19 4.76
C LEU A 85 12.11 -1.11 5.98
N GLU A 86 13.32 -1.62 6.27
CA GLU A 86 13.62 -2.35 7.50
C GLU A 86 13.46 -1.47 8.74
N GLY A 87 14.00 -0.25 8.70
CA GLY A 87 13.82 0.70 9.79
C GLY A 87 12.37 1.10 10.03
N ILE A 88 11.61 1.31 8.95
CA ILE A 88 10.18 1.66 9.00
C ILE A 88 9.36 0.53 9.62
N GLU A 89 9.60 -0.72 9.22
CA GLU A 89 8.99 -1.90 9.81
C GLU A 89 9.37 -2.03 11.30
N TYR A 90 10.65 -1.86 11.63
CA TYR A 90 11.18 -1.98 12.99
C TYR A 90 10.52 -1.04 14.01
N ILE A 91 10.19 0.20 13.59
CA ILE A 91 9.50 1.17 14.45
C ILE A 91 7.98 0.92 14.55
N GLY A 92 7.46 -0.17 13.98
CA GLY A 92 6.05 -0.54 14.06
C GLY A 92 5.13 0.25 13.13
N SER A 93 5.65 0.84 12.05
CA SER A 93 4.83 1.46 11.01
C SER A 93 4.00 0.41 10.27
N ASN A 94 2.81 0.82 9.81
CA ASN A 94 1.96 0.03 8.90
C ASN A 94 1.90 0.63 7.48
N THR A 95 2.52 1.78 7.29
CA THR A 95 2.47 2.55 6.04
C THR A 95 3.83 3.17 5.74
N VAL A 96 4.17 3.26 4.47
CA VAL A 96 5.30 4.07 3.97
C VAL A 96 4.81 4.94 2.81
N ARG A 97 5.12 6.24 2.82
CA ARG A 97 4.91 7.11 1.67
C ARG A 97 6.18 7.13 0.83
N LEU A 98 6.10 6.70 -0.41
CA LEU A 98 7.20 6.60 -1.36
C LEU A 98 7.21 7.83 -2.27
N VAL A 99 8.28 8.61 -2.21
CA VAL A 99 8.50 9.78 -3.05
C VAL A 99 9.05 9.32 -4.39
N LEU A 100 8.24 9.46 -5.45
CA LEU A 100 8.54 8.98 -6.80
C LEU A 100 8.67 10.17 -7.77
N SER A 101 9.15 9.89 -8.98
CA SER A 101 9.23 10.85 -10.09
C SER A 101 8.58 10.26 -11.34
N ASP A 102 7.84 11.10 -12.08
CA ASP A 102 7.28 10.80 -13.39
C ASP A 102 8.28 11.08 -14.54
N GLY A 103 9.40 11.69 -14.21
CA GLY A 103 10.48 11.98 -15.16
C GLY A 103 10.55 13.44 -15.61
N ASP A 104 9.73 14.32 -15.05
CA ASP A 104 9.72 15.73 -15.45
C ASP A 104 10.87 16.52 -14.80
N GLN A 105 11.17 16.27 -13.52
CA GLN A 105 12.30 16.90 -12.82
C GLN A 105 13.45 15.93 -12.50
N TRP A 106 13.15 14.65 -12.26
CA TRP A 106 14.15 13.64 -11.88
C TRP A 106 13.97 12.38 -12.72
N ASP A 107 14.80 11.37 -12.46
CA ASP A 107 14.72 10.11 -13.18
C ASP A 107 13.37 9.43 -12.96
N LYS A 108 12.65 9.18 -14.03
CA LYS A 108 11.37 8.49 -14.01
C LYS A 108 11.48 7.14 -13.31
N VAL A 109 10.58 6.91 -12.37
CA VAL A 109 10.42 5.59 -11.77
C VAL A 109 9.70 4.67 -12.75
N SER A 110 10.42 3.69 -13.27
CA SER A 110 9.89 2.73 -14.23
C SER A 110 8.85 1.80 -13.61
N ARG A 111 7.98 1.21 -14.46
CA ARG A 111 7.03 0.17 -14.03
C ARG A 111 7.71 -0.99 -13.27
N ALA A 112 8.91 -1.39 -13.69
CA ALA A 112 9.65 -2.48 -13.05
C ALA A 112 10.13 -2.09 -11.64
N GLU A 113 10.63 -0.88 -11.47
CA GLU A 113 11.01 -0.33 -10.15
C GLU A 113 9.80 -0.22 -9.23
N LEU A 114 8.69 0.37 -9.71
CA LEU A 114 7.46 0.51 -8.93
C LEU A 114 6.91 -0.85 -8.49
N LYS A 115 6.89 -1.84 -9.39
CA LYS A 115 6.51 -3.23 -9.06
C LYS A 115 7.39 -3.82 -7.97
N SER A 116 8.71 -3.58 -8.04
CA SER A 116 9.67 -4.04 -7.03
C SER A 116 9.42 -3.38 -5.68
N LEU A 117 9.17 -2.06 -5.65
CA LEU A 117 8.85 -1.30 -4.44
C LEU A 117 7.59 -1.81 -3.76
N ILE A 118 6.50 -1.94 -4.48
CA ILE A 118 5.22 -2.46 -3.96
C ILE A 118 5.44 -3.86 -3.36
N ARG A 119 6.18 -4.73 -4.05
CA ARG A 119 6.50 -6.06 -3.53
C ARG A 119 7.32 -6.02 -2.24
N LYS A 120 8.29 -5.11 -2.12
CA LYS A 120 9.11 -4.93 -0.91
C LYS A 120 8.24 -4.45 0.27
N CYS A 121 7.36 -3.49 0.04
CA CYS A 121 6.40 -3.03 1.05
C CYS A 121 5.48 -4.15 1.52
N LYS A 122 4.88 -4.90 0.58
CA LYS A 122 4.01 -6.05 0.91
C LYS A 122 4.70 -7.09 1.77
N LYS A 123 5.98 -7.41 1.51
CA LYS A 123 6.75 -8.38 2.32
C LYS A 123 6.94 -7.92 3.77
N LYS A 124 6.83 -6.63 4.03
CA LYS A 124 6.99 -6.01 5.35
C LYS A 124 5.65 -5.58 5.98
N ASN A 125 4.53 -6.00 5.38
CA ASN A 125 3.18 -5.61 5.79
C ASN A 125 2.98 -4.08 5.82
N LEU A 126 3.65 -3.35 4.92
CA LEU A 126 3.53 -1.92 4.77
C LEU A 126 2.59 -1.59 3.61
N ILE A 127 1.60 -0.74 3.86
CA ILE A 127 0.81 -0.11 2.81
C ILE A 127 1.68 0.97 2.15
N ALA A 128 1.74 0.95 0.82
CA ALA A 128 2.50 1.93 0.05
C ALA A 128 1.59 3.09 -0.37
N VAL A 129 1.81 4.28 0.19
CA VAL A 129 1.30 5.52 -0.36
C VAL A 129 2.30 5.98 -1.43
N LEU A 130 1.87 5.96 -2.67
CA LEU A 130 2.69 6.28 -3.84
C LEU A 130 2.43 7.74 -4.24
N GLU A 131 3.45 8.58 -4.36
CA GLU A 131 3.27 9.98 -4.75
C GLU A 131 4.26 10.43 -5.82
N ILE A 132 3.84 11.33 -6.71
CA ILE A 132 4.70 12.01 -7.68
C ILE A 132 5.12 13.37 -7.13
N HIS A 133 6.44 13.63 -7.14
CA HIS A 133 7.03 14.81 -6.50
C HIS A 133 7.38 15.95 -7.46
N ASP A 134 7.41 15.67 -8.76
CA ASP A 134 7.94 16.59 -9.79
C ASP A 134 7.20 17.92 -9.84
N GLY A 135 5.91 17.94 -9.52
CA GLY A 135 5.08 19.15 -9.51
C GLY A 135 5.06 19.93 -8.21
N ALA A 136 5.86 19.59 -7.21
CA ALA A 136 5.82 20.24 -5.89
C ALA A 136 6.02 21.76 -6.00
N GLY A 137 5.04 22.53 -5.51
CA GLY A 137 5.04 24.01 -5.53
C GLY A 137 4.94 24.66 -6.90
N LYS A 138 4.67 23.90 -7.95
CA LYS A 138 4.45 24.44 -9.31
C LYS A 138 3.00 24.88 -9.49
N ASP A 139 2.77 25.88 -10.33
CA ASP A 139 1.42 26.40 -10.62
C ASP A 139 0.90 25.94 -12.00
N GLU A 140 1.78 25.51 -12.90
CA GLU A 140 1.40 25.06 -14.23
C GLU A 140 0.67 23.71 -14.17
N VAL A 141 -0.53 23.66 -14.76
CA VAL A 141 -1.38 22.46 -14.79
C VAL A 141 -0.69 21.27 -15.45
N SER A 142 0.26 21.53 -16.37
CA SER A 142 1.01 20.48 -17.07
C SER A 142 1.75 19.52 -16.12
N TYR A 143 2.25 19.99 -14.96
CA TYR A 143 2.88 19.11 -13.97
C TYR A 143 1.90 18.11 -13.38
N LEU A 144 0.67 18.54 -13.07
CA LEU A 144 -0.38 17.64 -12.62
C LEU A 144 -0.79 16.67 -13.74
N GLU A 145 -0.86 17.15 -15.00
CA GLU A 145 -1.18 16.31 -16.15
C GLU A 145 -0.12 15.23 -16.39
N HIS A 146 1.17 15.53 -16.26
CA HIS A 146 2.26 14.54 -16.36
C HIS A 146 2.14 13.47 -15.26
N ALA A 147 1.85 13.88 -14.03
CA ALA A 147 1.61 12.93 -12.95
C ALA A 147 0.41 12.01 -13.24
N VAL A 148 -0.69 12.56 -13.77
CA VAL A 148 -1.87 11.78 -14.19
C VAL A 148 -1.52 10.78 -15.28
N ASP A 149 -0.78 11.20 -16.30
CA ASP A 149 -0.36 10.33 -17.41
C ASP A 149 0.55 9.20 -16.90
N TYR A 150 1.46 9.48 -15.97
CA TYR A 150 2.27 8.46 -15.30
C TYR A 150 1.39 7.43 -14.58
N TRP A 151 0.39 7.86 -13.81
CA TRP A 151 -0.50 6.93 -13.11
C TRP A 151 -1.32 6.08 -14.08
N ILE A 152 -1.77 6.65 -15.21
CA ILE A 152 -2.48 5.91 -16.26
C ILE A 152 -1.57 4.85 -16.89
N GLU A 153 -0.28 5.14 -17.10
CA GLU A 153 0.70 4.14 -17.54
C GLU A 153 0.84 2.98 -16.54
N MET A 154 0.69 3.26 -15.24
CA MET A 154 0.82 2.28 -14.16
C MET A 154 -0.50 1.57 -13.79
N LYS A 155 -1.62 1.88 -14.44
CA LYS A 155 -2.98 1.46 -14.05
C LYS A 155 -3.14 -0.03 -13.75
N ASP A 156 -2.60 -0.91 -14.58
CA ASP A 156 -2.75 -2.36 -14.39
C ASP A 156 -1.99 -2.82 -13.13
N LEU A 157 -0.78 -2.27 -12.90
CA LEU A 157 0.00 -2.56 -11.70
C LEU A 157 -0.70 -2.05 -10.43
N LEU A 158 -1.31 -0.88 -10.50
CA LEU A 158 -2.11 -0.32 -9.41
C LEU A 158 -3.34 -1.17 -9.13
N GLY A 159 -4.09 -1.57 -10.16
CA GLY A 159 -5.27 -2.44 -10.05
C GLY A 159 -4.95 -3.82 -9.46
N GLU A 160 -3.84 -4.44 -9.86
CA GLU A 160 -3.36 -5.71 -9.30
C GLU A 160 -3.01 -5.59 -7.80
N ASN A 161 -2.70 -4.39 -7.32
CA ASN A 161 -2.22 -4.13 -5.96
C ASN A 161 -3.09 -3.15 -5.17
N LYS A 162 -4.35 -2.91 -5.58
CA LYS A 162 -5.22 -1.90 -4.97
C LYS A 162 -5.44 -2.06 -3.46
N ALA A 163 -5.34 -3.28 -2.94
CA ALA A 163 -5.41 -3.56 -1.50
C ALA A 163 -4.15 -3.14 -0.71
N TYR A 164 -3.08 -2.77 -1.38
CA TYR A 164 -1.78 -2.48 -0.77
C TYR A 164 -1.22 -1.11 -1.17
N THR A 165 -1.95 -0.38 -2.01
CA THR A 165 -1.48 0.90 -2.55
C THR A 165 -2.57 1.96 -2.49
N ILE A 166 -2.16 3.16 -2.09
CA ILE A 166 -2.93 4.40 -2.14
C ILE A 166 -2.14 5.36 -3.02
N VAL A 167 -2.80 6.16 -3.84
CA VAL A 167 -2.15 7.07 -4.79
C VAL A 167 -2.34 8.51 -4.33
N ASN A 168 -1.26 9.19 -3.99
CA ASN A 168 -1.21 10.64 -3.88
C ASN A 168 -0.85 11.19 -5.27
N ILE A 169 -1.79 11.87 -5.90
CA ILE A 169 -1.72 12.18 -7.35
C ILE A 169 -0.48 12.99 -7.66
N ALA A 170 -0.25 14.08 -6.91
CA ALA A 170 0.94 14.92 -7.03
C ALA A 170 1.19 15.61 -5.69
N ASN A 171 2.44 15.54 -5.19
CA ASN A 171 2.85 16.16 -3.94
C ASN A 171 2.77 17.67 -4.03
N GLU A 172 1.99 18.27 -3.13
CA GLU A 172 1.96 19.74 -2.93
C GLU A 172 1.89 20.54 -4.23
N TRP A 173 1.27 19.95 -5.26
CA TRP A 173 1.06 20.68 -6.50
C TRP A 173 0.14 21.87 -6.26
N TYR A 174 0.42 22.98 -6.93
CA TYR A 174 -0.15 24.30 -6.81
C TYR A 174 0.40 25.10 -5.63
N GLY A 175 1.50 25.81 -5.89
CA GLY A 175 2.18 26.65 -4.90
C GLY A 175 1.41 27.92 -4.53
N THR A 176 0.50 28.37 -5.40
CA THR A 176 -0.29 29.59 -5.20
C THR A 176 -1.37 29.40 -4.12
N TYR A 177 -1.52 30.42 -3.25
CA TYR A 177 -2.44 30.38 -2.10
C TYR A 177 -3.84 30.90 -2.40
N ASN A 178 -4.00 31.77 -3.42
CA ASN A 178 -5.18 32.59 -3.59
C ASN A 178 -6.04 32.21 -4.81
N ASP A 179 -5.55 31.39 -5.72
CA ASP A 179 -6.30 30.92 -6.88
C ASP A 179 -6.76 29.46 -6.66
N LEU A 180 -7.80 29.30 -5.84
CA LEU A 180 -8.34 27.99 -5.53
C LEU A 180 -9.22 27.41 -6.64
N GLU A 181 -9.68 28.24 -7.59
CA GLU A 181 -10.49 27.78 -8.73
C GLU A 181 -9.64 26.95 -9.70
N THR A 182 -8.48 27.46 -10.08
CA THR A 182 -7.55 26.72 -10.96
C THR A 182 -7.13 25.40 -10.32
N TRP A 183 -6.76 25.41 -9.04
CA TRP A 183 -6.41 24.20 -8.29
C TRP A 183 -7.57 23.19 -8.28
N ARG A 184 -8.77 23.62 -7.93
CA ARG A 184 -9.97 22.78 -7.86
C ARG A 184 -10.29 22.16 -9.22
N ASP A 185 -10.37 22.97 -10.26
CA ASP A 185 -10.81 22.52 -11.58
C ASP A 185 -9.78 21.56 -12.21
N ALA A 186 -8.49 21.80 -11.99
CA ALA A 186 -7.44 20.90 -12.43
C ALA A 186 -7.50 19.54 -11.71
N TYR A 187 -7.69 19.50 -10.38
CA TYR A 187 -7.85 18.23 -9.67
C TYR A 187 -9.15 17.50 -10.00
N ILE A 188 -10.26 18.20 -10.25
CA ILE A 188 -11.50 17.61 -10.76
C ILE A 188 -11.21 16.87 -12.08
N ASN A 189 -10.53 17.53 -13.01
CA ASN A 189 -10.16 16.93 -14.28
C ASN A 189 -9.18 15.76 -14.11
N ALA A 190 -8.18 15.89 -13.24
CA ALA A 190 -7.21 14.84 -12.94
C ALA A 190 -7.89 13.57 -12.38
N VAL A 191 -8.74 13.73 -11.37
CA VAL A 191 -9.50 12.62 -10.78
C VAL A 191 -10.39 11.96 -11.84
N LYS A 192 -11.10 12.76 -12.63
CA LYS A 192 -11.95 12.24 -13.70
C LYS A 192 -11.13 11.42 -14.71
N LYS A 193 -9.99 11.92 -15.19
CA LYS A 193 -9.12 11.21 -16.14
C LYS A 193 -8.63 9.87 -15.55
N LEU A 194 -8.23 9.84 -14.26
CA LEU A 194 -7.80 8.62 -13.59
C LEU A 194 -8.92 7.60 -13.49
N ARG A 195 -10.13 8.02 -13.12
CA ARG A 195 -11.31 7.16 -13.02
C ARG A 195 -11.75 6.63 -14.39
N ASP A 196 -11.78 7.48 -15.42
CA ASP A 196 -12.10 7.07 -16.80
C ASP A 196 -11.08 6.06 -17.34
N ALA A 197 -9.82 6.12 -16.90
CA ALA A 197 -8.78 5.14 -17.23
C ALA A 197 -8.90 3.80 -16.46
N GLY A 198 -9.80 3.71 -15.46
CA GLY A 198 -10.04 2.51 -14.67
C GLY A 198 -9.17 2.40 -13.41
N ILE A 199 -8.56 3.47 -12.93
CA ILE A 199 -7.85 3.48 -11.65
C ILE A 199 -8.87 3.58 -10.52
N GLU A 200 -9.02 2.52 -9.73
CA GLU A 200 -9.97 2.41 -8.62
C GLU A 200 -9.33 2.67 -7.25
N ASN A 201 -8.01 2.77 -7.19
CA ASN A 201 -7.28 3.03 -5.94
C ASN A 201 -7.81 4.28 -5.22
N THR A 202 -7.77 4.28 -3.89
CA THR A 202 -7.99 5.51 -3.12
C THR A 202 -6.96 6.56 -3.55
N LEU A 203 -7.45 7.77 -3.82
CA LEU A 203 -6.65 8.91 -4.25
C LEU A 203 -6.48 9.90 -3.08
N ILE A 204 -5.30 10.47 -2.96
CA ILE A 204 -4.99 11.60 -2.08
C ILE A 204 -4.75 12.81 -2.97
N VAL A 205 -5.37 13.92 -2.60
CA VAL A 205 -5.21 15.23 -3.20
C VAL A 205 -4.65 16.16 -2.14
N ASP A 206 -3.51 16.78 -2.41
CA ASP A 206 -2.93 17.78 -1.54
C ASP A 206 -3.60 19.14 -1.79
N SER A 207 -3.78 19.97 -0.76
CA SER A 207 -4.40 21.28 -0.94
C SER A 207 -3.46 22.27 -1.64
N ALA A 208 -4.02 23.38 -2.16
CA ALA A 208 -3.23 24.47 -2.71
C ALA A 208 -2.27 25.08 -1.67
N GLY A 209 -1.35 25.94 -2.13
CA GLY A 209 -0.39 26.62 -1.26
C GLY A 209 0.57 25.66 -0.58
N TRP A 210 1.24 24.79 -1.33
CA TRP A 210 2.15 23.77 -0.78
C TRP A 210 1.46 22.85 0.23
N GLY A 211 0.25 22.40 -0.06
CA GLY A 211 -0.52 21.54 0.84
C GLY A 211 -1.08 22.23 2.09
N SER A 212 -1.01 23.58 2.21
CA SER A 212 -1.27 24.28 3.47
C SER A 212 -2.58 25.08 3.55
N VAL A 213 -3.29 25.26 2.43
CA VAL A 213 -4.54 26.03 2.40
C VAL A 213 -5.71 25.17 2.88
N GLN A 214 -6.05 25.24 4.16
CA GLN A 214 -7.10 24.43 4.77
C GLN A 214 -8.49 24.66 4.16
N THR A 215 -8.78 25.87 3.65
CA THR A 215 -10.07 26.21 3.06
C THR A 215 -10.22 25.74 1.61
N ALA A 216 -9.20 25.20 0.98
CA ALA A 216 -9.26 24.72 -0.40
C ALA A 216 -10.38 23.70 -0.62
N PHE A 217 -10.63 22.83 0.35
CA PHE A 217 -11.68 21.81 0.30
C PHE A 217 -13.06 22.28 0.76
N SER A 218 -13.17 23.47 1.39
CA SER A 218 -14.43 23.93 2.01
C SER A 218 -15.50 24.31 0.99
N ASN A 219 -15.11 24.63 -0.24
CA ASN A 219 -15.97 25.09 -1.32
C ASN A 219 -16.16 24.04 -2.42
N THR A 220 -15.67 22.84 -2.21
CA THR A 220 -15.83 21.75 -3.16
C THR A 220 -17.04 20.90 -2.79
N GLU A 221 -18.22 21.24 -3.31
CA GLU A 221 -19.35 20.31 -3.38
C GLU A 221 -19.04 19.21 -4.44
N THR A 222 -17.95 18.49 -4.26
CA THR A 222 -17.56 17.40 -5.16
C THR A 222 -18.08 16.10 -4.57
N LYS A 223 -19.23 15.67 -5.02
CA LYS A 223 -19.70 14.28 -4.89
C LYS A 223 -19.00 13.45 -5.97
N TYR A 224 -17.96 12.71 -5.60
CA TYR A 224 -17.35 11.67 -6.44
C TYR A 224 -17.54 10.31 -5.79
#